data_2a4fd5998c04bc5f0b8f8cfa7bbd56c7
#
_entry.id   2a4fd5998c04bc5f0b8f8cfa7bbd56c7
#
_cell.length_a   1.000
_cell.length_b   1.000
_cell.length_c   1.000
_cell.angle_alpha   90.00
_cell.angle_beta   90.00
_cell.angle_gamma   90.00
#
_symmetry.space_group_name_H-M   'P 1'
#
loop_
_entity.id
_entity.type
_entity.pdbx_description
1 polymer ?
#
loop_
_entity_poly.entity_id
_entity_poly.type
_entity_poly.pdbx_seq_one_letter_code
_entity_poly.pdbx_strand_id
1 'polypeptide(L)'
;LLDHQDYVKSQWGYYYMVGSNGALMTGVVSWQGSLYYFDPSSYLLKTSGSVVSGNSAYSVASDGKLTLLTGNQAFLMIIKQAAIDGWKKYGVLPSVTAAQAILESGWGKSTLATEAYNLFGIKGSYNGQSVTMLTAEYGSSGYYYIYDQFRKYPSYYQSIEDHGYFLASNSRYSNLLWNRNYSTVTYLLHEDGYATDPNYASSLNSVITANGLTSWDYEAFNS
;
A
#
# COMPACT_ATOMS: atom_id res chain seq x y z
N LEU A 1 17.56 -33.82 11.42
CA LEU A 1 16.67 -33.05 10.54
C LEU A 1 15.24 -33.30 10.99
N LEU A 2 14.48 -32.22 11.21
CA LEU A 2 13.04 -32.32 11.48
C LEU A 2 12.33 -32.66 10.18
N ASP A 3 11.41 -33.58 10.21
CA ASP A 3 10.59 -34.02 9.09
C ASP A 3 9.17 -33.45 9.13
N HIS A 4 8.93 -32.55 10.09
CA HIS A 4 7.67 -31.84 10.30
C HIS A 4 7.94 -30.41 10.73
N GLN A 5 6.93 -29.55 10.59
CA GLN A 5 7.01 -28.16 11.04
C GLN A 5 7.17 -28.13 12.57
N ASP A 6 8.14 -27.36 13.06
CA ASP A 6 8.39 -27.20 14.46
C ASP A 6 9.03 -25.84 14.79
N TYR A 7 8.88 -25.45 16.06
CA TYR A 7 9.39 -24.22 16.64
C TYR A 7 10.63 -24.53 17.46
N VAL A 8 11.78 -24.03 17.05
CA VAL A 8 13.07 -24.39 17.63
C VAL A 8 13.68 -23.19 18.34
N LYS A 9 14.09 -23.40 19.60
CA LYS A 9 14.94 -22.45 20.34
C LYS A 9 16.39 -22.88 20.20
N SER A 10 17.23 -21.98 19.68
CA SER A 10 18.67 -22.24 19.62
C SER A 10 19.33 -22.23 21.01
N GLN A 11 20.55 -22.77 21.09
CA GLN A 11 21.35 -22.72 22.32
C GLN A 11 21.65 -21.32 22.84
N TRP A 12 21.51 -20.27 21.99
CA TRP A 12 21.68 -18.87 22.36
C TRP A 12 20.35 -18.17 22.72
N GLY A 13 19.24 -18.92 22.77
CA GLY A 13 17.94 -18.38 23.13
C GLY A 13 17.14 -17.79 21.96
N TYR A 14 17.63 -17.85 20.72
CA TYR A 14 16.91 -17.40 19.55
C TYR A 14 15.88 -18.44 19.08
N TYR A 15 14.79 -17.98 18.50
CA TYR A 15 13.69 -18.83 18.05
C TYR A 15 13.62 -18.85 16.54
N TYR A 16 13.45 -20.03 15.98
CA TYR A 16 13.31 -20.28 14.54
C TYR A 16 12.11 -21.19 14.28
N MET A 17 11.51 -21.07 13.11
CA MET A 17 10.50 -22.01 12.63
C MET A 17 11.11 -22.86 11.53
N VAL A 18 11.03 -24.18 11.70
CA VAL A 18 11.50 -25.16 10.70
C VAL A 18 10.27 -25.72 9.99
N GLY A 19 10.25 -25.66 8.67
CA GLY A 19 9.20 -26.28 7.85
C GLY A 19 9.35 -27.80 7.75
N SER A 20 8.31 -28.46 7.24
CA SER A 20 8.28 -29.93 7.06
C SER A 20 9.38 -30.47 6.13
N ASN A 21 9.93 -29.61 5.29
CA ASN A 21 11.07 -29.93 4.41
C ASN A 21 12.45 -29.69 5.07
N GLY A 22 12.48 -29.33 6.34
CA GLY A 22 13.71 -28.99 7.08
C GLY A 22 14.27 -27.60 6.82
N ALA A 23 13.64 -26.77 5.98
CA ALA A 23 14.07 -25.40 5.71
C ALA A 23 13.53 -24.42 6.77
N LEU A 24 14.30 -23.39 7.06
CA LEU A 24 13.83 -22.30 7.92
C LEU A 24 12.74 -21.49 7.22
N MET A 25 11.66 -21.21 7.93
CA MET A 25 10.53 -20.43 7.45
C MET A 25 10.71 -18.96 7.82
N THR A 26 10.25 -18.07 6.95
CA THR A 26 10.29 -16.61 7.13
C THR A 26 8.94 -15.98 6.80
N GLY A 27 8.77 -14.72 7.21
CA GLY A 27 7.52 -14.00 7.03
C GLY A 27 6.47 -14.45 8.05
N VAL A 28 5.19 -14.30 7.68
CA VAL A 28 4.06 -14.73 8.52
C VAL A 28 3.89 -16.23 8.40
N VAL A 29 3.97 -16.91 9.53
CA VAL A 29 3.90 -18.36 9.63
C VAL A 29 2.80 -18.76 10.62
N SER A 30 1.93 -19.70 10.19
CA SER A 30 0.92 -20.30 11.06
C SER A 30 1.51 -21.48 11.81
N TRP A 31 1.33 -21.51 13.14
CA TRP A 31 1.76 -22.61 13.98
C TRP A 31 0.82 -22.77 15.18
N GLN A 32 0.30 -23.97 15.37
CA GLN A 32 -0.61 -24.29 16.47
C GLN A 32 -1.78 -23.31 16.66
N GLY A 33 -2.38 -22.88 15.56
CA GLY A 33 -3.54 -21.98 15.56
C GLY A 33 -3.25 -20.50 15.79
N SER A 34 -1.98 -20.11 15.86
CA SER A 34 -1.55 -18.71 15.97
C SER A 34 -0.64 -18.34 14.80
N LEU A 35 -0.52 -17.02 14.54
CA LEU A 35 0.39 -16.48 13.54
C LEU A 35 1.62 -15.89 14.24
N TYR A 36 2.76 -16.04 13.60
CA TYR A 36 4.07 -15.54 14.04
C TYR A 36 4.80 -14.92 12.85
N TYR A 37 5.74 -14.02 13.11
CA TYR A 37 6.58 -13.46 12.07
C TYR A 37 8.06 -13.77 12.34
N PHE A 38 8.70 -14.36 11.34
CA PHE A 38 10.15 -14.64 11.35
C PHE A 38 10.83 -13.74 10.33
N ASP A 39 11.83 -12.99 10.78
CA ASP A 39 12.55 -12.02 9.95
C ASP A 39 13.25 -12.73 8.77
N PRO A 40 13.07 -12.24 7.53
CA PRO A 40 13.65 -12.89 6.35
C PRO A 40 15.18 -12.90 6.31
N SER A 41 15.83 -11.98 7.04
CA SER A 41 17.30 -11.86 7.04
C SER A 41 17.94 -12.63 8.19
N SER A 42 17.38 -12.50 9.39
CA SER A 42 17.92 -13.15 10.60
C SER A 42 17.29 -14.50 10.92
N TYR A 43 16.13 -14.80 10.34
CA TYR A 43 15.26 -15.95 10.62
C TYR A 43 14.68 -15.97 12.03
N LEU A 44 14.90 -14.90 12.81
CA LEU A 44 14.47 -14.83 14.19
C LEU A 44 13.00 -14.44 14.32
N LEU A 45 12.36 -14.99 15.36
CA LEU A 45 11.02 -14.59 15.76
C LEU A 45 11.00 -13.11 16.18
N LYS A 46 10.06 -12.36 15.62
CA LYS A 46 9.76 -11.00 16.08
C LYS A 46 8.89 -11.07 17.33
N THR A 47 9.25 -10.30 18.37
CA THR A 47 8.60 -10.33 19.70
C THR A 47 8.10 -8.96 20.17
N SER A 48 8.08 -7.97 19.29
CA SER A 48 7.61 -6.62 19.62
C SER A 48 7.26 -5.82 18.37
N GLY A 49 6.55 -4.70 18.56
CA GLY A 49 6.24 -3.75 17.52
C GLY A 49 5.11 -4.23 16.62
N SER A 50 5.29 -4.03 15.32
CA SER A 50 4.32 -4.38 14.29
C SER A 50 5.00 -4.89 13.04
N VAL A 51 4.25 -5.61 12.20
CA VAL A 51 4.69 -6.08 10.88
C VAL A 51 3.61 -5.84 9.86
N VAL A 52 4.04 -5.65 8.61
CA VAL A 52 3.17 -5.63 7.42
C VAL A 52 3.57 -6.79 6.53
N SER A 53 2.60 -7.58 6.13
CA SER A 53 2.80 -8.69 5.20
C SER A 53 1.66 -8.70 4.17
N GLY A 54 2.00 -8.52 2.90
CA GLY A 54 1.00 -8.35 1.84
C GLY A 54 0.09 -7.16 2.14
N ASN A 55 -1.22 -7.40 2.17
CA ASN A 55 -2.24 -6.39 2.46
C ASN A 55 -2.74 -6.42 3.92
N SER A 56 -1.93 -6.95 4.83
CA SER A 56 -2.29 -7.07 6.25
C SER A 56 -1.23 -6.45 7.14
N ALA A 57 -1.66 -5.87 8.24
CA ALA A 57 -0.81 -5.35 9.31
C ALA A 57 -1.15 -6.04 10.62
N TYR A 58 -0.12 -6.31 11.41
CA TYR A 58 -0.25 -7.02 12.68
C TYR A 58 0.51 -6.31 13.80
N SER A 59 -0.03 -6.34 15.01
CA SER A 59 0.74 -6.10 16.23
C SER A 59 1.42 -7.39 16.68
N VAL A 60 2.56 -7.26 17.32
CA VAL A 60 3.39 -8.40 17.78
C VAL A 60 3.43 -8.42 19.28
N ALA A 61 2.94 -9.50 19.91
CA ALA A 61 3.02 -9.71 21.34
C ALA A 61 4.43 -10.19 21.76
N SER A 62 4.72 -10.11 23.07
CA SER A 62 6.02 -10.52 23.61
C SER A 62 6.34 -12.01 23.42
N ASP A 63 5.31 -12.85 23.25
CA ASP A 63 5.45 -14.26 22.91
C ASP A 63 5.52 -14.52 21.39
N GLY A 64 5.54 -13.46 20.60
CA GLY A 64 5.60 -13.51 19.13
C GLY A 64 4.25 -13.65 18.44
N LYS A 65 3.16 -13.88 19.17
CA LYS A 65 1.83 -14.01 18.52
C LYS A 65 1.41 -12.72 17.85
N LEU A 66 0.89 -12.86 16.62
CA LEU A 66 0.39 -11.76 15.81
C LEU A 66 -1.10 -11.55 16.03
N THR A 67 -1.51 -10.28 16.14
CA THR A 67 -2.91 -9.89 16.13
C THR A 67 -3.15 -8.97 14.93
N LEU A 68 -4.14 -9.32 14.10
CA LEU A 68 -4.50 -8.54 12.91
C LEU A 68 -4.98 -7.14 13.34
N LEU A 69 -4.37 -6.12 12.75
CA LEU A 69 -4.82 -4.74 12.88
C LEU A 69 -5.83 -4.41 11.78
N THR A 70 -6.81 -3.57 12.12
CA THR A 70 -7.88 -3.15 11.22
C THR A 70 -8.08 -1.64 11.26
N GLY A 71 -8.91 -1.12 10.35
CA GLY A 71 -9.26 0.30 10.30
C GLY A 71 -8.20 1.16 9.61
N ASN A 72 -8.36 2.47 9.77
CA ASN A 72 -7.57 3.47 9.04
C ASN A 72 -6.07 3.42 9.38
N GLN A 73 -5.73 3.17 10.64
CA GLN A 73 -4.33 3.03 11.06
C GLN A 73 -3.66 1.81 10.42
N ALA A 74 -4.36 0.69 10.33
CA ALA A 74 -3.85 -0.48 9.62
C ALA A 74 -3.64 -0.20 8.12
N PHE A 75 -4.57 0.50 7.49
CA PHE A 75 -4.42 0.91 6.08
C PHE A 75 -3.17 1.76 5.86
N LEU A 76 -2.94 2.76 6.71
CA LEU A 76 -1.74 3.60 6.64
C LEU A 76 -0.45 2.78 6.81
N MET A 77 -0.42 1.85 7.76
CA MET A 77 0.74 0.96 7.95
C MET A 77 1.01 0.12 6.70
N ILE A 78 -0.03 -0.42 6.08
CA ILE A 78 0.09 -1.28 4.89
C ILE A 78 0.68 -0.53 3.70
N ILE A 79 0.27 0.72 3.47
CA ILE A 79 0.66 1.48 2.27
C ILE A 79 1.96 2.28 2.43
N LYS A 80 2.45 2.49 3.65
CA LYS A 80 3.55 3.43 3.95
C LYS A 80 4.82 3.11 3.15
N GLN A 81 5.31 1.88 3.22
CA GLN A 81 6.57 1.52 2.56
C GLN A 81 6.49 1.66 1.05
N ALA A 82 5.37 1.24 0.45
CA ALA A 82 5.14 1.39 -0.99
C ALA A 82 5.12 2.88 -1.42
N ALA A 83 4.52 3.75 -0.62
CA ALA A 83 4.49 5.19 -0.87
C ALA A 83 5.90 5.81 -0.80
N ILE A 84 6.73 5.41 0.17
CA ILE A 84 8.13 5.84 0.29
C ILE A 84 8.95 5.31 -0.90
N ASP A 85 8.78 4.06 -1.28
CA ASP A 85 9.46 3.47 -2.43
C ASP A 85 9.06 4.18 -3.75
N GLY A 86 7.83 4.65 -3.85
CA GLY A 86 7.33 5.46 -4.96
C GLY A 86 8.08 6.78 -5.14
N TRP A 87 8.47 7.44 -4.06
CA TRP A 87 9.35 8.60 -4.13
C TRP A 87 10.74 8.22 -4.65
N LYS A 88 11.34 7.19 -4.09
CA LYS A 88 12.68 6.76 -4.49
C LYS A 88 12.76 6.36 -5.96
N LYS A 89 11.71 5.76 -6.48
CA LYS A 89 11.69 5.24 -7.86
C LYS A 89 11.18 6.24 -8.88
N TYR A 90 10.15 7.01 -8.55
CA TYR A 90 9.42 7.83 -9.49
C TYR A 90 9.33 9.31 -9.13
N GLY A 91 9.72 9.71 -7.93
CA GLY A 91 9.66 11.11 -7.48
C GLY A 91 8.26 11.60 -7.14
N VAL A 92 7.34 10.71 -6.77
CA VAL A 92 6.01 11.08 -6.27
C VAL A 92 6.03 11.13 -4.75
N LEU A 93 5.62 12.25 -4.17
CA LEU A 93 5.65 12.43 -2.71
C LEU A 93 4.80 11.38 -2.00
N PRO A 94 5.33 10.69 -0.98
CA PRO A 94 4.59 9.71 -0.20
C PRO A 94 3.29 10.24 0.40
N SER A 95 3.29 11.47 0.93
CA SER A 95 2.10 12.13 1.46
C SER A 95 0.99 12.26 0.42
N VAL A 96 1.33 12.63 -0.80
CA VAL A 96 0.39 12.78 -1.91
C VAL A 96 -0.13 11.42 -2.38
N THR A 97 0.75 10.45 -2.54
CA THR A 97 0.36 9.08 -2.89
C THR A 97 -0.62 8.50 -1.86
N ALA A 98 -0.32 8.65 -0.57
CA ALA A 98 -1.20 8.18 0.49
C ALA A 98 -2.54 8.91 0.50
N ALA A 99 -2.54 10.23 0.34
CA ALA A 99 -3.77 11.02 0.29
C ALA A 99 -4.66 10.63 -0.89
N GLN A 100 -4.09 10.42 -2.08
CA GLN A 100 -4.83 9.93 -3.23
C GLN A 100 -5.39 8.52 -2.99
N ALA A 101 -4.60 7.61 -2.45
CA ALA A 101 -5.08 6.27 -2.12
C ALA A 101 -6.25 6.30 -1.14
N ILE A 102 -6.17 7.13 -0.09
CA ILE A 102 -7.24 7.31 0.88
C ILE A 102 -8.51 7.86 0.23
N LEU A 103 -8.38 8.93 -0.53
CA LEU A 103 -9.52 9.62 -1.15
C LEU A 103 -10.20 8.76 -2.21
N GLU A 104 -9.40 8.14 -3.10
CA GLU A 104 -9.92 7.37 -4.24
C GLU A 104 -10.51 6.01 -3.84
N SER A 105 -9.99 5.38 -2.79
CA SER A 105 -10.42 4.04 -2.36
C SER A 105 -11.31 4.03 -1.11
N GLY A 106 -11.55 5.20 -0.51
CA GLY A 106 -12.25 5.26 0.78
C GLY A 106 -11.54 4.43 1.86
N TRP A 107 -10.24 4.66 2.06
CA TRP A 107 -9.40 3.91 2.99
C TRP A 107 -9.30 2.41 2.67
N GLY A 108 -9.26 2.07 1.39
CA GLY A 108 -9.18 0.69 0.93
C GLY A 108 -10.50 -0.09 1.02
N LYS A 109 -11.63 0.59 1.26
CA LYS A 109 -12.93 -0.04 1.48
C LYS A 109 -13.80 -0.14 0.23
N SER A 110 -13.45 0.56 -0.85
CA SER A 110 -14.21 0.48 -2.10
C SER A 110 -14.20 -0.94 -2.66
N THR A 111 -15.23 -1.28 -3.43
CA THR A 111 -15.29 -2.58 -4.13
C THR A 111 -14.07 -2.82 -5.00
N LEU A 112 -13.63 -1.79 -5.72
CA LEU A 112 -12.44 -1.89 -6.58
C LEU A 112 -11.16 -2.15 -5.76
N ALA A 113 -11.02 -1.52 -4.60
CA ALA A 113 -9.88 -1.77 -3.72
C ALA A 113 -9.90 -3.17 -3.11
N THR A 114 -11.06 -3.67 -2.70
CA THR A 114 -11.19 -4.99 -2.05
C THR A 114 -11.11 -6.15 -3.03
N GLU A 115 -11.65 -6.01 -4.24
CA GLU A 115 -11.69 -7.09 -5.24
C GLU A 115 -10.49 -7.09 -6.19
N ALA A 116 -9.90 -5.93 -6.47
CA ALA A 116 -8.83 -5.79 -7.46
C ALA A 116 -7.55 -5.18 -6.89
N TYR A 117 -7.51 -4.83 -5.61
CA TYR A 117 -6.41 -4.10 -4.96
C TYR A 117 -6.02 -2.80 -5.69
N ASN A 118 -6.97 -2.23 -6.44
CA ASN A 118 -6.79 -0.99 -7.18
C ASN A 118 -7.22 0.18 -6.30
N LEU A 119 -6.23 0.93 -5.79
CA LEU A 119 -6.44 2.02 -4.83
C LEU A 119 -6.74 3.37 -5.49
N PHE A 120 -6.47 3.52 -6.79
CA PHE A 120 -6.52 4.81 -7.48
C PHE A 120 -7.55 4.86 -8.60
N GLY A 121 -8.27 3.79 -8.85
CA GLY A 121 -9.24 3.72 -9.94
C GLY A 121 -8.60 3.75 -11.34
N ILE A 122 -7.40 3.23 -11.50
CA ILE A 122 -6.69 3.23 -12.79
C ILE A 122 -7.35 2.24 -13.73
N LYS A 123 -7.79 2.74 -14.89
CA LYS A 123 -8.43 1.94 -15.95
C LYS A 123 -7.40 1.14 -16.74
N GLY A 124 -7.89 0.09 -17.39
CA GLY A 124 -7.09 -0.78 -18.27
C GLY A 124 -6.75 -2.13 -17.65
N SER A 125 -5.56 -2.65 -17.95
CA SER A 125 -5.06 -3.92 -17.42
C SER A 125 -3.65 -3.76 -16.84
N TYR A 126 -3.34 -4.59 -15.83
CA TYR A 126 -2.00 -4.73 -15.25
C TYR A 126 -1.53 -6.17 -15.49
N ASN A 127 -0.45 -6.33 -16.25
CA ASN A 127 0.03 -7.67 -16.68
C ASN A 127 -1.10 -8.55 -17.26
N GLY A 128 -1.99 -7.93 -18.08
CA GLY A 128 -3.12 -8.62 -18.68
C GLY A 128 -4.30 -8.87 -17.73
N GLN A 129 -4.23 -8.45 -16.48
CA GLN A 129 -5.30 -8.64 -15.48
C GLN A 129 -6.15 -7.38 -15.33
N SER A 130 -7.46 -7.55 -15.40
CA SER A 130 -8.43 -6.47 -15.21
C SER A 130 -9.69 -7.00 -14.53
N VAL A 131 -10.50 -6.09 -14.03
CA VAL A 131 -11.85 -6.34 -13.53
C VAL A 131 -12.81 -5.38 -14.20
N THR A 132 -13.98 -5.87 -14.57
CA THR A 132 -15.04 -5.04 -15.17
C THR A 132 -15.99 -4.55 -14.08
N MET A 133 -16.15 -3.22 -13.98
CA MET A 133 -17.04 -2.61 -12.99
C MET A 133 -17.94 -1.57 -13.62
N LEU A 134 -19.13 -1.42 -13.05
CA LEU A 134 -20.06 -0.34 -13.40
C LEU A 134 -19.53 0.97 -12.82
N THR A 135 -19.32 1.96 -13.66
CA THR A 135 -18.88 3.30 -13.25
C THR A 135 -19.84 4.36 -13.76
N ALA A 136 -19.97 5.43 -13.00
CA ALA A 136 -20.75 6.61 -13.40
C ALA A 136 -19.83 7.58 -14.14
N GLU A 137 -20.24 7.95 -15.34
CA GLU A 137 -19.58 8.99 -16.13
C GLU A 137 -20.51 10.19 -16.27
N TYR A 138 -19.93 11.38 -16.44
CA TYR A 138 -20.68 12.60 -16.63
C TYR A 138 -20.53 13.09 -18.08
N GLY A 139 -21.63 13.15 -18.80
CA GLY A 139 -21.67 13.63 -20.18
C GLY A 139 -22.54 14.87 -20.35
N SER A 140 -22.74 15.28 -21.60
CA SER A 140 -23.54 16.46 -21.95
C SER A 140 -24.99 16.41 -21.48
N SER A 141 -25.53 15.22 -21.24
CA SER A 141 -26.90 14.98 -20.77
C SER A 141 -27.01 14.58 -19.28
N GLY A 142 -25.93 14.70 -18.51
CA GLY A 142 -25.88 14.32 -17.11
C GLY A 142 -25.13 13.01 -16.87
N TYR A 143 -25.40 12.38 -15.72
CA TYR A 143 -24.77 11.11 -15.36
C TYR A 143 -25.34 9.95 -16.19
N TYR A 144 -24.43 9.07 -16.65
CA TYR A 144 -24.77 7.80 -17.25
C TYR A 144 -23.84 6.71 -16.71
N TYR A 145 -24.25 5.46 -16.79
CA TYR A 145 -23.49 4.33 -16.26
C TYR A 145 -22.96 3.48 -17.39
N ILE A 146 -21.68 3.14 -17.33
CA ILE A 146 -21.03 2.21 -18.26
C ILE A 146 -20.24 1.17 -17.47
N TYR A 147 -20.05 0.01 -18.12
CA TYR A 147 -19.06 -0.95 -17.66
C TYR A 147 -17.71 -0.58 -18.24
N ASP A 148 -16.71 -0.49 -17.37
CA ASP A 148 -15.34 -0.20 -17.78
C ASP A 148 -14.38 -1.17 -17.13
N GLN A 149 -13.20 -1.31 -17.73
CA GLN A 149 -12.15 -2.19 -17.21
C GLN A 149 -11.18 -1.40 -16.35
N PHE A 150 -10.91 -1.95 -15.16
CA PHE A 150 -9.94 -1.41 -14.21
C PHE A 150 -8.82 -2.40 -13.99
N ARG A 151 -7.62 -1.90 -13.77
CA ARG A 151 -6.43 -2.72 -13.51
C ARG A 151 -6.63 -3.55 -12.25
N LYS A 152 -6.28 -4.83 -12.31
CA LYS A 152 -6.28 -5.75 -11.17
C LYS A 152 -4.85 -6.06 -10.78
N TYR A 153 -4.53 -5.80 -9.51
CA TYR A 153 -3.18 -5.94 -8.96
C TYR A 153 -3.07 -7.16 -8.03
N PRO A 154 -1.85 -7.74 -7.87
CA PRO A 154 -1.61 -8.81 -6.89
C PRO A 154 -1.69 -8.34 -5.44
N SER A 155 -1.38 -7.05 -5.18
CA SER A 155 -1.45 -6.44 -3.83
C SER A 155 -1.53 -4.92 -3.93
N TYR A 156 -1.74 -4.26 -2.78
CA TYR A 156 -1.69 -2.79 -2.69
C TYR A 156 -0.32 -2.23 -3.07
N TYR A 157 0.76 -2.95 -2.79
CA TYR A 157 2.11 -2.51 -3.16
C TYR A 157 2.23 -2.28 -4.66
N GLN A 158 1.80 -3.23 -5.48
CA GLN A 158 1.84 -3.10 -6.95
C GLN A 158 0.90 -2.00 -7.45
N SER A 159 -0.26 -1.80 -6.83
CA SER A 159 -1.15 -0.67 -7.15
C SER A 159 -0.44 0.67 -6.95
N ILE A 160 0.27 0.83 -5.83
CA ILE A 160 1.00 2.06 -5.51
C ILE A 160 2.21 2.24 -6.43
N GLU A 161 2.95 1.18 -6.71
CA GLU A 161 4.07 1.22 -7.66
C GLU A 161 3.60 1.62 -9.05
N ASP A 162 2.51 1.03 -9.54
CA ASP A 162 1.94 1.35 -10.85
C ASP A 162 1.36 2.77 -10.92
N HIS A 163 0.82 3.29 -9.82
CA HIS A 163 0.42 4.70 -9.74
C HIS A 163 1.62 5.64 -9.95
N GLY A 164 2.76 5.35 -9.32
CA GLY A 164 3.99 6.09 -9.54
C GLY A 164 4.47 6.01 -11.00
N TYR A 165 4.45 4.83 -11.57
CA TYR A 165 4.75 4.61 -13.00
C TYR A 165 3.78 5.37 -13.92
N PHE A 166 2.49 5.33 -13.62
CA PHE A 166 1.46 6.06 -14.39
C PHE A 166 1.75 7.56 -14.44
N LEU A 167 2.09 8.18 -13.31
CA LEU A 167 2.43 9.59 -13.27
C LEU A 167 3.78 9.89 -13.96
N ALA A 168 4.77 9.04 -13.77
CA ALA A 168 6.11 9.24 -14.36
C ALA A 168 6.14 9.01 -15.87
N SER A 169 5.32 8.11 -16.39
CA SER A 169 5.27 7.79 -17.83
C SER A 169 4.36 8.70 -18.64
N ASN A 170 3.58 9.55 -18.00
CA ASN A 170 2.70 10.50 -18.65
C ASN A 170 3.27 11.92 -18.56
N SER A 171 3.72 12.46 -19.70
CA SER A 171 4.45 13.74 -19.76
C SER A 171 3.71 14.93 -19.14
N ARG A 172 2.36 14.90 -19.12
CA ARG A 172 1.57 15.98 -18.49
C ARG A 172 1.83 16.13 -16.99
N TYR A 173 2.29 15.06 -16.33
CA TYR A 173 2.58 15.07 -14.88
C TYR A 173 4.07 15.25 -14.56
N SER A 174 4.92 15.51 -15.56
CA SER A 174 6.36 15.64 -15.35
C SER A 174 6.74 16.77 -14.38
N ASN A 175 5.93 17.83 -14.28
CA ASN A 175 6.17 18.99 -13.44
C ASN A 175 5.97 18.71 -11.93
N LEU A 176 5.28 17.63 -11.57
CA LEU A 176 5.07 17.27 -10.16
C LEU A 176 6.09 16.28 -9.61
N LEU A 177 6.90 15.65 -10.49
CA LEU A 177 7.88 14.66 -10.07
C LEU A 177 9.08 15.33 -9.40
N TRP A 178 9.59 14.72 -8.34
CA TRP A 178 10.73 15.20 -7.53
C TRP A 178 10.50 16.55 -6.85
N ASN A 179 9.25 17.01 -6.84
CA ASN A 179 8.85 18.22 -6.14
C ASN A 179 8.63 17.91 -4.65
N ARG A 180 9.30 18.64 -3.77
CA ARG A 180 9.29 18.38 -2.32
C ARG A 180 8.20 19.13 -1.57
N ASN A 181 7.34 19.88 -2.26
CA ASN A 181 6.25 20.65 -1.66
C ASN A 181 4.91 19.98 -2.00
N TYR A 182 4.26 19.36 -1.01
CA TYR A 182 3.02 18.64 -1.24
C TYR A 182 1.87 19.51 -1.74
N SER A 183 1.76 20.76 -1.27
CA SER A 183 0.69 21.65 -1.70
C SER A 183 0.86 22.10 -3.16
N THR A 184 2.08 22.25 -3.63
CA THR A 184 2.36 22.45 -5.06
C THR A 184 1.99 21.21 -5.87
N VAL A 185 2.36 20.03 -5.41
CA VAL A 185 2.05 18.77 -6.11
C VAL A 185 0.56 18.52 -6.21
N THR A 186 -0.19 18.72 -5.13
CA THR A 186 -1.66 18.56 -5.16
C THR A 186 -2.34 19.58 -6.09
N TYR A 187 -1.87 20.81 -6.10
CA TYR A 187 -2.32 21.84 -7.05
C TYR A 187 -2.07 21.39 -8.51
N LEU A 188 -0.85 20.94 -8.81
CA LEU A 188 -0.49 20.49 -10.15
C LEU A 188 -1.27 19.24 -10.60
N LEU A 189 -1.59 18.31 -9.71
CA LEU A 189 -2.45 17.18 -10.04
C LEU A 189 -3.80 17.63 -10.62
N HIS A 190 -4.40 18.64 -10.02
CA HIS A 190 -5.64 19.22 -10.54
C HIS A 190 -5.40 19.94 -11.88
N GLU A 191 -4.41 20.84 -11.94
CA GLU A 191 -4.11 21.62 -13.15
C GLU A 191 -3.73 20.76 -14.34
N ASP A 192 -3.00 19.66 -14.09
CA ASP A 192 -2.60 18.70 -15.13
C ASP A 192 -3.72 17.74 -15.54
N GLY A 193 -4.90 17.84 -14.92
CA GLY A 193 -6.09 17.10 -15.31
C GLY A 193 -6.21 15.70 -14.74
N TYR A 194 -5.57 15.41 -13.59
CA TYR A 194 -5.77 14.13 -12.91
C TYR A 194 -7.20 13.96 -12.41
N ALA A 195 -7.79 15.04 -11.89
CA ALA A 195 -9.18 15.12 -11.49
C ALA A 195 -9.79 16.47 -11.90
N THR A 196 -11.08 16.47 -12.19
CA THR A 196 -11.83 17.68 -12.60
C THR A 196 -12.46 18.44 -11.45
N ASP A 197 -12.56 17.82 -10.26
CA ASP A 197 -13.13 18.46 -9.07
C ASP A 197 -12.27 19.67 -8.66
N PRO A 198 -12.84 20.88 -8.63
CA PRO A 198 -12.11 22.09 -8.24
C PRO A 198 -11.59 22.03 -6.78
N ASN A 199 -12.15 21.18 -5.95
CA ASN A 199 -11.74 20.98 -4.56
C ASN A 199 -10.72 19.84 -4.39
N TYR A 200 -10.24 19.22 -5.46
CA TYR A 200 -9.37 18.04 -5.38
C TYR A 200 -8.10 18.30 -4.56
N ALA A 201 -7.38 19.39 -4.88
CA ALA A 201 -6.16 19.77 -4.18
C ALA A 201 -6.42 20.05 -2.68
N SER A 202 -7.46 20.80 -2.35
CA SER A 202 -7.81 21.10 -0.95
C SER A 202 -8.23 19.84 -0.18
N SER A 203 -8.93 18.92 -0.81
CA SER A 203 -9.30 17.64 -0.22
C SER A 203 -8.06 16.79 0.10
N LEU A 204 -7.13 16.69 -0.84
CA LEU A 204 -5.84 16.00 -0.62
C LEU A 204 -5.04 16.66 0.52
N ASN A 205 -4.93 17.99 0.51
CA ASN A 205 -4.20 18.72 1.56
C ASN A 205 -4.81 18.49 2.94
N SER A 206 -6.13 18.45 3.04
CA SER A 206 -6.83 18.13 4.30
C SER A 206 -6.52 16.72 4.80
N VAL A 207 -6.49 15.74 3.93
CA VAL A 207 -6.10 14.36 4.28
C VAL A 207 -4.65 14.29 4.74
N ILE A 208 -3.75 14.98 4.05
CA ILE A 208 -2.32 15.03 4.40
C ILE A 208 -2.11 15.61 5.79
N THR A 209 -2.72 16.76 6.08
CA THR A 209 -2.56 17.44 7.38
C THR A 209 -3.25 16.68 8.52
N ALA A 210 -4.45 16.18 8.29
CA ALA A 210 -5.21 15.44 9.31
C ALA A 210 -4.52 14.14 9.76
N ASN A 211 -3.71 13.55 8.90
CA ASN A 211 -3.03 12.27 9.17
C ASN A 211 -1.51 12.41 9.35
N GLY A 212 -0.97 13.62 9.36
CA GLY A 212 0.46 13.87 9.57
C GLY A 212 1.36 13.25 8.50
N LEU A 213 0.88 13.13 7.26
CA LEU A 213 1.55 12.36 6.20
C LEU A 213 2.84 13.01 5.71
N THR A 214 3.08 14.29 5.98
CA THR A 214 4.35 14.95 5.63
C THR A 214 5.56 14.31 6.33
N SER A 215 5.36 13.62 7.45
CA SER A 215 6.43 12.84 8.10
C SER A 215 6.98 11.75 7.19
N TRP A 216 6.15 11.16 6.33
CA TRP A 216 6.57 10.17 5.33
C TRP A 216 7.46 10.79 4.25
N ASP A 217 7.20 12.04 3.89
CA ASP A 217 8.03 12.77 2.93
C ASP A 217 9.43 12.97 3.50
N TYR A 218 9.55 13.44 4.75
CA TYR A 218 10.84 13.61 5.42
C TYR A 218 11.59 12.30 5.57
N GLU A 219 10.90 11.21 5.90
CA GLU A 219 11.50 9.87 5.99
C GLU A 219 12.05 9.45 4.61
N ALA A 220 11.28 9.64 3.55
CA ALA A 220 11.70 9.33 2.18
C ALA A 220 12.90 10.17 1.69
N PHE A 221 12.96 11.44 2.09
CA PHE A 221 14.09 12.33 1.70
C PHE A 221 15.41 11.92 2.36
N ASN A 222 15.36 11.24 3.50
CA ASN A 222 16.52 10.87 4.30
C ASN A 222 16.88 9.38 4.23
N SER A 223 16.23 8.62 3.35
CA SER A 223 16.41 7.16 3.26
C SER A 223 17.20 6.72 2.01
#